data_c4ecb8c2ef7bfbf76218b5490a69fb54
#
_entry.id   c4ecb8c2ef7bfbf76218b5490a69fb54
#
_cell.length_a   1.000
_cell.length_b   1.000
_cell.length_c   1.000
_cell.angle_alpha   90.00
_cell.angle_beta   90.00
_cell.angle_gamma   90.00
#
_symmetry.space_group_name_H-M   'P 1'
#
loop_
_entity.id
_entity.type
_entity.pdbx_description
1 polymer ?
#
loop_
_entity_poly.entity_id
_entity_poly.type
_entity_poly.pdbx_seq_one_letter_code
_entity_poly.pdbx_strand_id
1 'polypeptide(L)'
;MIKFIHVTKEYARPEPALKDVSFHLVKGQFSFLTGHSGSGKSTALRLAHLAERPTHGEIRASGFSSLRTSRRDVWKLRRKVGYVFQDFRLLPGRSALENVSFALKVIGSPKNQILPRAQRLLGQVGLAPKAGSSVDELSGGEQQRVAIARALASEPLLLLADEPTGNLDERATQGILDLFWEINALGMAVLMATHDLELMRRYPTARVLELDQGHLVCDSGAIEHVERDQGESSRPGPAASPEPASERNSAGETNSTSALDSTGEPEPAQQREI
;
A
#
# COMPACT_ATOMS: atom_id res chain seq x y z
N MET A 1 6.74 1.73 -0.73
CA MET A 1 5.31 1.53 -0.43
C MET A 1 5.09 1.16 1.03
N ILE A 2 5.65 0.06 1.50
CA ILE A 2 5.77 -0.31 2.94
C ILE A 2 7.25 -0.34 3.32
N LYS A 3 7.57 0.10 4.54
CA LYS A 3 8.89 -0.05 5.13
C LYS A 3 8.75 -0.45 6.59
N PHE A 4 9.32 -1.60 6.94
CA PHE A 4 9.56 -2.06 8.30
C PHE A 4 10.97 -1.66 8.68
N ILE A 5 11.16 -1.07 9.85
CA ILE A 5 12.44 -0.54 10.34
C ILE A 5 12.63 -1.04 11.77
N HIS A 6 13.46 -2.08 11.95
CA HIS A 6 13.76 -2.70 13.24
C HIS A 6 12.51 -3.02 14.06
N VAL A 7 11.51 -3.66 13.42
CA VAL A 7 10.19 -3.89 13.99
C VAL A 7 10.19 -5.10 14.90
N THR A 8 9.86 -4.87 16.16
CA THR A 8 9.59 -5.92 17.15
C THR A 8 8.15 -5.82 17.61
N LYS A 9 7.46 -6.95 17.72
CA LYS A 9 6.10 -7.05 18.26
C LYS A 9 6.03 -8.12 19.34
N GLU A 10 5.71 -7.68 20.54
CA GLU A 10 5.49 -8.52 21.71
C GLU A 10 4.00 -8.57 22.05
N TYR A 11 3.55 -9.73 22.51
CA TYR A 11 2.27 -9.94 23.14
C TYR A 11 2.53 -10.44 24.58
N ALA A 12 1.48 -10.68 25.35
CA ALA A 12 1.60 -11.30 26.68
C ALA A 12 2.01 -12.78 26.61
N ARG A 13 2.97 -13.12 25.75
CA ARG A 13 3.57 -14.46 25.56
C ARG A 13 5.06 -14.34 25.77
N PRO A 14 5.76 -15.46 26.17
CA PRO A 14 7.20 -15.44 26.43
C PRO A 14 8.03 -14.97 25.22
N GLU A 15 7.60 -15.32 24.00
CA GLU A 15 8.33 -14.99 22.79
C GLU A 15 7.65 -13.92 21.97
N PRO A 16 8.41 -12.92 21.45
CA PRO A 16 7.92 -11.94 20.50
C PRO A 16 7.39 -12.59 19.22
N ALA A 17 6.28 -12.05 18.71
CA ALA A 17 5.71 -12.50 17.43
C ALA A 17 6.51 -11.99 16.23
N LEU A 18 7.23 -10.88 16.36
CA LEU A 18 8.24 -10.38 15.40
C LEU A 18 9.46 -9.88 16.19
N LYS A 19 10.65 -10.13 15.67
CA LYS A 19 11.94 -9.82 16.30
C LYS A 19 12.84 -9.10 15.29
N ASP A 20 13.01 -7.80 15.46
CA ASP A 20 13.91 -6.95 14.66
C ASP A 20 13.75 -7.07 13.14
N VAL A 21 12.50 -7.12 12.67
CA VAL A 21 12.17 -7.32 11.26
C VAL A 21 12.34 -6.01 10.49
N SER A 22 13.14 -6.06 9.42
CA SER A 22 13.37 -4.93 8.52
C SER A 22 13.24 -5.36 7.07
N PHE A 23 12.37 -4.71 6.29
CA PHE A 23 12.26 -4.87 4.84
C PHE A 23 11.56 -3.65 4.22
N HIS A 24 11.66 -3.51 2.91
CA HIS A 24 11.02 -2.43 2.16
C HIS A 24 10.33 -2.97 0.91
N LEU A 25 9.02 -2.77 0.80
CA LEU A 25 8.22 -3.09 -0.38
C LEU A 25 8.04 -1.83 -1.24
N VAL A 26 8.39 -1.91 -2.52
CA VAL A 26 8.24 -0.79 -3.46
C VAL A 26 6.86 -0.77 -4.13
N LYS A 27 6.52 0.32 -4.82
CA LYS A 27 5.26 0.45 -5.55
C LYS A 27 5.22 -0.58 -6.70
N GLY A 28 4.06 -1.20 -6.92
CA GLY A 28 3.85 -2.18 -7.98
C GLY A 28 4.53 -3.53 -7.77
N GLN A 29 5.19 -3.75 -6.63
CA GLN A 29 5.85 -5.00 -6.33
C GLN A 29 4.86 -6.05 -5.84
N PHE A 30 4.94 -7.26 -6.38
CA PHE A 30 4.29 -8.45 -5.83
C PHE A 30 5.26 -9.16 -4.90
N SER A 31 4.83 -9.45 -3.68
CA SER A 31 5.66 -10.14 -2.70
C SER A 31 4.87 -11.17 -1.92
N PHE A 32 5.44 -12.34 -1.74
CA PHE A 32 4.97 -13.33 -0.80
C PHE A 32 5.63 -13.12 0.56
N LEU A 33 4.84 -13.24 1.61
CA LEU A 33 5.30 -13.33 2.99
C LEU A 33 5.05 -14.77 3.45
N THR A 34 6.11 -15.55 3.55
CA THR A 34 6.03 -16.99 3.82
C THR A 34 6.58 -17.35 5.18
N GLY A 35 6.42 -18.61 5.55
CA GLY A 35 6.86 -19.21 6.81
C GLY A 35 5.79 -20.14 7.38
N HIS A 36 6.17 -20.97 8.35
CA HIS A 36 5.26 -21.91 9.00
C HIS A 36 4.13 -21.19 9.77
N SER A 37 3.12 -21.95 10.22
CA SER A 37 2.06 -21.40 11.08
C SER A 37 2.69 -20.84 12.38
N GLY A 38 2.26 -19.64 12.78
CA GLY A 38 2.82 -18.97 13.96
C GLY A 38 4.12 -18.20 13.73
N SER A 39 4.73 -18.19 12.54
CA SER A 39 5.98 -17.46 12.26
C SER A 39 5.89 -15.93 12.33
N GLY A 40 4.66 -15.35 12.41
CA GLY A 40 4.46 -13.90 12.52
C GLY A 40 3.81 -13.24 11.30
N LYS A 41 3.46 -13.96 10.23
CA LYS A 41 2.91 -13.43 8.97
C LYS A 41 1.69 -12.52 9.18
N SER A 42 0.64 -13.05 9.80
CA SER A 42 -0.59 -12.26 10.06
C SER A 42 -0.33 -11.09 11.00
N THR A 43 0.64 -11.21 11.93
CA THR A 43 1.08 -10.09 12.77
C THR A 43 1.72 -9.00 11.92
N ALA A 44 2.62 -9.34 10.99
CA ALA A 44 3.23 -8.37 10.08
C ALA A 44 2.18 -7.64 9.23
N LEU A 45 1.19 -8.37 8.67
CA LEU A 45 0.10 -7.74 7.91
C LEU A 45 -0.76 -6.81 8.77
N ARG A 46 -1.12 -7.22 10.00
CA ARG A 46 -1.88 -6.35 10.94
C ARG A 46 -1.13 -5.08 11.31
N LEU A 47 0.18 -5.19 11.49
CA LEU A 47 1.05 -4.05 11.75
C LEU A 47 1.15 -3.12 10.52
N ALA A 48 1.29 -3.68 9.30
CA ALA A 48 1.31 -2.91 8.06
C ALA A 48 0.01 -2.10 7.84
N HIS A 49 -1.12 -2.66 8.28
CA HIS A 49 -2.45 -2.02 8.23
C HIS A 49 -2.73 -1.10 9.42
N LEU A 50 -1.78 -0.96 10.35
CA LEU A 50 -1.96 -0.28 11.64
C LEU A 50 -3.24 -0.73 12.39
N ALA A 51 -3.60 -2.00 12.27
CA ALA A 51 -4.58 -2.63 13.16
C ALA A 51 -3.99 -2.77 14.57
N GLU A 52 -2.68 -2.98 14.62
CA GLU A 52 -1.87 -3.00 15.83
C GLU A 52 -0.65 -2.08 15.65
N ARG A 53 0.05 -1.79 16.74
CA ARG A 53 1.30 -1.04 16.70
C ARG A 53 2.47 -1.94 17.07
N PRO A 54 3.66 -1.69 16.52
CA PRO A 54 4.87 -2.38 16.97
C PRO A 54 5.18 -2.00 18.42
N THR A 55 5.86 -2.90 19.15
CA THR A 55 6.41 -2.64 20.49
C THR A 55 7.66 -1.78 20.36
N HIS A 56 8.54 -2.11 19.40
CA HIS A 56 9.72 -1.34 19.05
C HIS A 56 9.83 -1.17 17.53
N GLY A 57 10.62 -0.18 17.09
CA GLY A 57 10.81 0.12 15.69
C GLY A 57 9.69 0.95 15.07
N GLU A 58 9.73 1.11 13.75
CA GLU A 58 8.78 1.93 12.99
C GLU A 58 8.27 1.19 11.76
N ILE A 59 6.98 1.38 11.46
CA ILE A 59 6.39 0.98 10.19
C ILE A 59 5.95 2.23 9.46
N ARG A 60 6.37 2.32 8.20
CA ARG A 60 5.87 3.34 7.26
C ARG A 60 5.09 2.64 6.16
N ALA A 61 3.83 3.04 5.95
CA ALA A 61 2.97 2.47 4.92
C ALA A 61 2.19 3.58 4.22
N SER A 62 2.27 3.63 2.89
CA SER A 62 1.53 4.57 2.04
C SER A 62 1.57 6.03 2.53
N GLY A 63 2.72 6.48 3.06
CA GLY A 63 2.95 7.83 3.59
C GLY A 63 2.58 8.04 5.06
N PHE A 64 2.11 7.01 5.76
CA PHE A 64 1.80 7.03 7.19
C PHE A 64 2.90 6.32 8.00
N SER A 65 3.10 6.77 9.25
CA SER A 65 4.07 6.21 10.18
C SER A 65 3.37 5.66 11.43
N SER A 66 3.77 4.48 11.89
CA SER A 66 3.24 3.89 13.13
C SER A 66 3.52 4.77 14.37
N LEU A 67 4.57 5.58 14.35
CA LEU A 67 4.95 6.46 15.43
C LEU A 67 4.15 7.78 15.44
N ARG A 68 3.87 8.33 14.23
CA ARG A 68 3.29 9.68 14.07
C ARG A 68 1.79 9.67 13.84
N THR A 69 1.24 8.60 13.23
CA THR A 69 -0.18 8.52 12.90
C THR A 69 -1.01 8.33 14.17
N SER A 70 -1.89 9.27 14.48
CA SER A 70 -2.80 9.16 15.63
C SER A 70 -3.81 8.03 15.43
N ARG A 71 -4.38 7.49 16.51
CA ARG A 71 -5.46 6.47 16.41
C ARG A 71 -6.66 7.00 15.63
N ARG A 72 -6.93 8.31 15.70
CA ARG A 72 -8.03 8.97 14.99
C ARG A 72 -7.77 9.07 13.48
N ASP A 73 -6.51 9.00 13.03
CA ASP A 73 -6.13 9.15 11.61
C ASP A 73 -5.82 7.82 10.91
N VAL A 74 -5.83 6.70 11.62
CA VAL A 74 -5.55 5.35 11.05
C VAL A 74 -6.49 5.04 9.87
N TRP A 75 -7.73 5.52 9.90
CA TRP A 75 -8.68 5.32 8.80
C TRP A 75 -8.19 5.93 7.46
N LYS A 76 -7.36 6.99 7.50
CA LYS A 76 -6.76 7.60 6.30
C LYS A 76 -5.76 6.65 5.64
N LEU A 77 -4.98 5.92 6.45
CA LEU A 77 -4.12 4.84 5.95
C LEU A 77 -4.96 3.71 5.35
N ARG A 78 -5.98 3.24 6.09
CA ARG A 78 -6.82 2.11 5.69
C ARG A 78 -7.59 2.35 4.40
N ARG A 79 -7.79 3.59 3.97
CA ARG A 79 -8.29 3.92 2.63
C ARG A 79 -7.26 3.71 1.52
N LYS A 80 -5.97 3.74 1.84
CA LYS A 80 -4.86 3.54 0.88
C LYS A 80 -4.32 2.12 0.89
N VAL A 81 -4.77 1.30 1.83
CA VAL A 81 -4.32 -0.08 2.02
C VAL A 81 -5.54 -0.98 2.11
N GLY A 82 -5.78 -1.78 1.09
CA GLY A 82 -6.80 -2.82 1.10
C GLY A 82 -6.33 -4.02 1.94
N TYR A 83 -7.27 -4.70 2.58
CA TYR A 83 -6.98 -5.91 3.34
C TYR A 83 -7.97 -7.02 2.98
N VAL A 84 -7.44 -8.17 2.57
CA VAL A 84 -8.18 -9.39 2.28
C VAL A 84 -7.89 -10.38 3.39
N PHE A 85 -8.94 -10.81 4.09
CA PHE A 85 -8.86 -11.72 5.23
C PHE A 85 -9.00 -13.18 4.79
N GLN A 86 -8.43 -14.10 5.55
CA GLN A 86 -8.56 -15.53 5.33
C GLN A 86 -10.01 -16.02 5.50
N ASP A 87 -10.76 -15.44 6.44
CA ASP A 87 -12.14 -15.76 6.79
C ASP A 87 -13.19 -14.91 6.04
N PHE A 88 -12.84 -14.31 4.91
CA PHE A 88 -13.62 -13.43 4.04
C PHE A 88 -14.23 -12.20 4.73
N ARG A 89 -14.74 -12.32 5.94
CA ARG A 89 -15.44 -11.29 6.74
C ARG A 89 -16.54 -10.59 5.97
N LEU A 90 -17.31 -11.35 5.22
CA LEU A 90 -18.47 -10.82 4.51
C LEU A 90 -19.62 -10.54 5.50
N LEU A 91 -20.51 -9.64 5.09
CA LEU A 91 -21.74 -9.35 5.81
C LEU A 91 -22.75 -10.45 5.49
N PRO A 92 -23.10 -11.34 6.44
CA PRO A 92 -24.01 -12.45 6.18
C PRO A 92 -25.43 -11.92 5.89
N GLY A 93 -26.24 -12.72 5.16
CA GLY A 93 -27.59 -12.36 4.78
C GLY A 93 -27.69 -11.15 3.83
N ARG A 94 -26.56 -10.72 3.23
CA ARG A 94 -26.52 -9.65 2.22
C ARG A 94 -25.99 -10.17 0.91
N SER A 95 -26.42 -9.52 -0.18
CA SER A 95 -25.90 -9.85 -1.51
C SER A 95 -24.43 -9.43 -1.68
N ALA A 96 -23.76 -9.99 -2.70
CA ALA A 96 -22.42 -9.56 -3.12
C ALA A 96 -22.37 -8.04 -3.39
N LEU A 97 -23.39 -7.52 -4.08
CA LEU A 97 -23.53 -6.09 -4.40
C LEU A 97 -23.65 -5.23 -3.15
N GLU A 98 -24.44 -5.68 -2.15
CA GLU A 98 -24.59 -4.93 -0.89
C GLU A 98 -23.30 -4.94 -0.07
N ASN A 99 -22.54 -6.05 -0.06
CA ASN A 99 -21.24 -6.14 0.60
C ASN A 99 -20.25 -5.11 0.06
N VAL A 100 -20.13 -5.00 -1.27
CA VAL A 100 -19.24 -4.01 -1.92
C VAL A 100 -19.78 -2.59 -1.76
N SER A 101 -21.10 -2.41 -1.92
CA SER A 101 -21.76 -1.10 -1.73
C SER A 101 -21.58 -0.56 -0.32
N PHE A 102 -21.59 -1.44 0.69
CA PHE A 102 -21.34 -1.05 2.08
C PHE A 102 -19.94 -0.45 2.26
N ALA A 103 -18.91 -1.06 1.69
CA ALA A 103 -17.55 -0.51 1.74
C ALA A 103 -17.48 0.88 1.10
N LEU A 104 -18.11 1.07 -0.06
CA LEU A 104 -18.20 2.37 -0.73
C LEU A 104 -18.92 3.43 0.11
N LYS A 105 -19.99 3.05 0.83
CA LYS A 105 -20.69 3.95 1.78
C LYS A 105 -19.77 4.37 2.93
N VAL A 106 -19.06 3.42 3.52
CA VAL A 106 -18.14 3.67 4.65
C VAL A 106 -17.02 4.64 4.28
N ILE A 107 -16.48 4.54 3.07
CA ILE A 107 -15.44 5.48 2.61
C ILE A 107 -16.02 6.84 2.16
N GLY A 108 -17.34 7.04 2.18
CA GLY A 108 -18.00 8.31 1.84
C GLY A 108 -18.14 8.54 0.34
N SER A 109 -18.27 7.51 -0.48
CA SER A 109 -18.56 7.66 -1.91
C SER A 109 -19.91 8.37 -2.13
N PRO A 110 -20.03 9.24 -3.15
CA PRO A 110 -21.29 9.88 -3.50
C PRO A 110 -22.40 8.85 -3.77
N LYS A 111 -23.60 9.08 -3.25
CA LYS A 111 -24.72 8.12 -3.31
C LYS A 111 -25.02 7.62 -4.73
N ASN A 112 -24.97 8.52 -5.73
CA ASN A 112 -25.19 8.21 -7.14
C ASN A 112 -24.08 7.37 -7.78
N GLN A 113 -22.89 7.27 -7.17
CA GLN A 113 -21.75 6.50 -7.67
C GLN A 113 -21.62 5.12 -7.01
N ILE A 114 -22.28 4.88 -5.87
CA ILE A 114 -22.09 3.62 -5.10
C ILE A 114 -22.48 2.42 -5.93
N LEU A 115 -23.68 2.39 -6.49
CA LEU A 115 -24.18 1.25 -7.25
C LEU A 115 -23.36 0.98 -8.52
N PRO A 116 -23.09 1.97 -9.40
CA PRO A 116 -22.27 1.75 -10.59
C PRO A 116 -20.85 1.29 -10.26
N ARG A 117 -20.23 1.84 -9.19
CA ARG A 117 -18.89 1.41 -8.77
C ARG A 117 -18.89 0.00 -8.21
N ALA A 118 -19.88 -0.36 -7.40
CA ALA A 118 -19.99 -1.72 -6.86
C ALA A 118 -20.17 -2.75 -7.97
N GLN A 119 -21.01 -2.49 -8.97
CA GLN A 119 -21.19 -3.36 -10.13
C GLN A 119 -19.89 -3.50 -10.94
N ARG A 120 -19.16 -2.41 -11.17
CA ARG A 120 -17.86 -2.44 -11.85
C ARG A 120 -16.86 -3.30 -11.09
N LEU A 121 -16.73 -3.13 -9.76
CA LEU A 121 -15.83 -3.91 -8.93
C LEU A 121 -16.18 -5.40 -8.97
N LEU A 122 -17.47 -5.76 -8.92
CA LEU A 122 -17.89 -7.15 -9.06
C LEU A 122 -17.59 -7.67 -10.48
N GLY A 123 -17.72 -6.85 -11.50
CA GLY A 123 -17.29 -7.20 -12.86
C GLY A 123 -15.80 -7.49 -12.96
N GLN A 124 -14.94 -6.67 -12.33
CA GLN A 124 -13.48 -6.85 -12.29
C GLN A 124 -13.06 -8.18 -11.65
N VAL A 125 -13.81 -8.66 -10.67
CA VAL A 125 -13.53 -9.96 -10.02
C VAL A 125 -14.32 -11.13 -10.65
N GLY A 126 -15.01 -10.91 -11.77
CA GLY A 126 -15.75 -11.95 -12.50
C GLY A 126 -17.08 -12.35 -11.88
N LEU A 127 -17.68 -11.51 -11.01
CA LEU A 127 -18.94 -11.79 -10.29
C LEU A 127 -20.13 -10.94 -10.74
N ALA A 128 -20.07 -10.29 -11.91
CA ALA A 128 -21.18 -9.50 -12.43
C ALA A 128 -22.52 -10.29 -12.49
N PRO A 129 -22.56 -11.57 -12.97
CA PRO A 129 -23.79 -12.34 -13.03
C PRO A 129 -24.38 -12.70 -11.65
N LYS A 130 -23.55 -12.73 -10.61
CA LYS A 130 -23.91 -13.10 -9.23
C LYS A 130 -24.00 -11.90 -8.28
N ALA A 131 -24.04 -10.69 -8.80
CA ALA A 131 -24.08 -9.48 -7.98
C ALA A 131 -25.26 -9.44 -6.99
N GLY A 132 -26.42 -9.98 -7.39
CA GLY A 132 -27.63 -10.07 -6.56
C GLY A 132 -27.68 -11.28 -5.63
N SER A 133 -26.81 -12.29 -5.78
CA SER A 133 -26.82 -13.50 -4.97
C SER A 133 -26.41 -13.19 -3.52
N SER A 134 -27.05 -13.85 -2.54
CA SER A 134 -26.60 -13.81 -1.16
C SER A 134 -25.19 -14.38 -1.05
N VAL A 135 -24.34 -13.77 -0.21
CA VAL A 135 -22.96 -14.28 0.02
C VAL A 135 -22.97 -15.68 0.63
N ASP A 136 -24.04 -16.04 1.33
CA ASP A 136 -24.22 -17.36 1.95
C ASP A 136 -24.49 -18.48 0.92
N GLU A 137 -24.90 -18.10 -0.31
CA GLU A 137 -25.14 -19.00 -1.45
C GLU A 137 -23.93 -19.14 -2.37
N LEU A 138 -22.88 -18.33 -2.15
CA LEU A 138 -21.68 -18.32 -2.96
C LEU A 138 -20.69 -19.40 -2.51
N SER A 139 -19.98 -20.01 -3.48
CA SER A 139 -18.83 -20.86 -3.19
C SER A 139 -17.71 -20.08 -2.47
N GLY A 140 -16.82 -20.79 -1.77
CA GLY A 140 -15.69 -20.15 -1.08
C GLY A 140 -14.85 -19.25 -1.98
N GLY A 141 -14.56 -19.70 -3.22
CA GLY A 141 -13.84 -18.87 -4.19
C GLY A 141 -14.62 -17.62 -4.64
N GLU A 142 -15.94 -17.70 -4.74
CA GLU A 142 -16.79 -16.55 -5.05
C GLU A 142 -16.87 -15.58 -3.86
N GLN A 143 -16.99 -16.10 -2.65
CA GLN A 143 -16.93 -15.28 -1.43
C GLN A 143 -15.61 -14.54 -1.33
N GLN A 144 -14.50 -15.20 -1.65
CA GLN A 144 -13.17 -14.56 -1.68
C GLN A 144 -13.10 -13.45 -2.74
N ARG A 145 -13.67 -13.66 -3.93
CA ARG A 145 -13.77 -12.61 -4.97
C ARG A 145 -14.58 -11.41 -4.48
N VAL A 146 -15.67 -11.61 -3.74
CA VAL A 146 -16.41 -10.50 -3.10
C VAL A 146 -15.56 -9.77 -2.07
N ALA A 147 -14.77 -10.49 -1.25
CA ALA A 147 -13.86 -9.90 -0.27
C ALA A 147 -12.76 -9.06 -0.95
N ILE A 148 -12.22 -9.54 -2.09
CA ILE A 148 -11.26 -8.78 -2.90
C ILE A 148 -11.92 -7.53 -3.48
N ALA A 149 -13.11 -7.63 -4.10
CA ALA A 149 -13.85 -6.49 -4.64
C ALA A 149 -14.11 -5.42 -3.56
N ARG A 150 -14.43 -5.85 -2.34
CA ARG A 150 -14.61 -4.97 -1.18
C ARG A 150 -13.31 -4.29 -0.78
N ALA A 151 -12.18 -5.00 -0.79
CA ALA A 151 -10.87 -4.42 -0.49
C ALA A 151 -10.43 -3.39 -1.54
N LEU A 152 -10.83 -3.57 -2.80
CA LEU A 152 -10.56 -2.65 -3.91
C LEU A 152 -11.46 -1.39 -3.90
N ALA A 153 -12.54 -1.36 -3.11
CA ALA A 153 -13.52 -0.27 -3.10
C ALA A 153 -12.92 1.12 -2.83
N SER A 154 -11.84 1.17 -2.06
CA SER A 154 -11.11 2.42 -1.73
C SER A 154 -10.03 2.80 -2.75
N GLU A 155 -9.87 2.05 -3.85
CA GLU A 155 -8.80 2.22 -4.83
C GLU A 155 -7.43 2.27 -4.15
N PRO A 156 -7.07 1.21 -3.40
CA PRO A 156 -5.88 1.22 -2.56
C PRO A 156 -4.61 1.21 -3.42
N LEU A 157 -3.52 1.70 -2.85
CA LEU A 157 -2.18 1.65 -3.47
C LEU A 157 -1.46 0.33 -3.17
N LEU A 158 -1.94 -0.38 -2.15
CA LEU A 158 -1.38 -1.60 -1.61
C LEU A 158 -2.50 -2.53 -1.19
N LEU A 159 -2.37 -3.80 -1.56
CA LEU A 159 -3.27 -4.87 -1.14
C LEU A 159 -2.51 -5.84 -0.24
N LEU A 160 -2.99 -5.99 0.99
CA LEU A 160 -2.53 -6.98 1.95
C LEU A 160 -3.48 -8.17 1.88
N ALA A 161 -2.96 -9.39 1.78
CA ALA A 161 -3.76 -10.61 1.75
C ALA A 161 -3.23 -11.61 2.77
N ASP A 162 -4.08 -12.01 3.70
CA ASP A 162 -3.75 -12.95 4.79
C ASP A 162 -4.30 -14.33 4.43
N GLU A 163 -3.47 -15.21 3.91
CA GLU A 163 -3.79 -16.57 3.46
C GLU A 163 -5.08 -16.64 2.59
N PRO A 164 -5.15 -15.86 1.48
CA PRO A 164 -6.40 -15.65 0.74
C PRO A 164 -6.91 -16.90 0.02
N THR A 165 -6.14 -17.98 0.00
CA THR A 165 -6.45 -19.25 -0.68
C THR A 165 -6.57 -20.43 0.28
N GLY A 166 -6.33 -20.23 1.58
CA GLY A 166 -6.20 -21.30 2.57
C GLY A 166 -7.45 -22.18 2.77
N ASN A 167 -8.64 -21.71 2.35
CA ASN A 167 -9.90 -22.43 2.49
C ASN A 167 -10.53 -22.79 1.12
N LEU A 168 -9.73 -22.81 0.04
CA LEU A 168 -10.19 -22.97 -1.33
C LEU A 168 -9.65 -24.27 -1.95
N ASP A 169 -10.42 -24.84 -2.89
CA ASP A 169 -9.91 -25.91 -3.76
C ASP A 169 -8.83 -25.36 -4.73
N GLU A 170 -8.11 -26.26 -5.38
CA GLU A 170 -7.01 -25.92 -6.28
C GLU A 170 -7.43 -25.02 -7.43
N ARG A 171 -8.61 -25.26 -8.04
CA ARG A 171 -9.12 -24.47 -9.15
C ARG A 171 -9.49 -23.05 -8.71
N ALA A 172 -10.17 -22.91 -7.57
CA ALA A 172 -10.50 -21.61 -7.01
C ALA A 172 -9.21 -20.85 -6.59
N THR A 173 -8.25 -21.55 -5.99
CA THR A 173 -6.93 -21.01 -5.62
C THR A 173 -6.25 -20.39 -6.83
N GLN A 174 -6.12 -21.12 -7.95
CA GLN A 174 -5.51 -20.59 -9.16
C GLN A 174 -6.23 -19.32 -9.64
N GLY A 175 -7.58 -19.37 -9.73
CA GLY A 175 -8.35 -18.21 -10.19
C GLY A 175 -8.28 -16.98 -9.25
N ILE A 176 -7.99 -17.17 -7.95
CA ILE A 176 -7.72 -16.06 -7.02
C ILE A 176 -6.33 -15.50 -7.23
N LEU A 177 -5.32 -16.35 -7.45
CA LEU A 177 -3.94 -15.89 -7.72
C LEU A 177 -3.85 -15.11 -9.02
N ASP A 178 -4.48 -15.61 -10.08
CA ASP A 178 -4.54 -14.90 -11.37
C ASP A 178 -5.15 -13.50 -11.18
N LEU A 179 -6.22 -13.39 -10.40
CA LEU A 179 -6.84 -12.11 -10.06
C LEU A 179 -5.87 -11.18 -9.30
N PHE A 180 -5.09 -11.67 -8.33
CA PHE A 180 -4.09 -10.86 -7.65
C PHE A 180 -2.97 -10.40 -8.60
N TRP A 181 -2.58 -11.25 -9.56
CA TRP A 181 -1.60 -10.89 -10.59
C TRP A 181 -2.12 -9.82 -11.53
N GLU A 182 -3.38 -9.93 -11.98
CA GLU A 182 -4.05 -8.90 -12.80
C GLU A 182 -4.09 -7.56 -12.06
N ILE A 183 -4.47 -7.58 -10.77
CA ILE A 183 -4.48 -6.39 -9.92
C ILE A 183 -3.08 -5.78 -9.79
N ASN A 184 -2.05 -6.60 -9.62
CA ASN A 184 -0.66 -6.12 -9.55
C ASN A 184 -0.18 -5.54 -10.87
N ALA A 185 -0.53 -6.16 -12.01
CA ALA A 185 -0.20 -5.66 -13.35
C ALA A 185 -0.76 -4.26 -13.63
N LEU A 186 -1.85 -3.87 -12.94
CA LEU A 186 -2.40 -2.50 -12.96
C LEU A 186 -1.58 -1.51 -12.09
N GLY A 187 -0.47 -1.94 -11.50
CA GLY A 187 0.46 -1.11 -10.71
C GLY A 187 0.20 -1.07 -9.21
N MET A 188 -0.74 -1.88 -8.71
CA MET A 188 -0.98 -2.01 -7.27
C MET A 188 0.12 -2.89 -6.64
N ALA A 189 0.68 -2.47 -5.49
CA ALA A 189 1.56 -3.35 -4.74
C ALA A 189 0.75 -4.44 -4.02
N VAL A 190 1.29 -5.66 -3.94
CA VAL A 190 0.65 -6.79 -3.26
C VAL A 190 1.63 -7.39 -2.26
N LEU A 191 1.19 -7.60 -1.02
CA LEU A 191 1.88 -8.41 -0.02
C LEU A 191 0.92 -9.51 0.44
N MET A 192 1.21 -10.75 0.02
CA MET A 192 0.38 -11.91 0.29
C MET A 192 1.08 -12.85 1.28
N ALA A 193 0.47 -13.05 2.44
CA ALA A 193 0.90 -14.10 3.36
C ALA A 193 0.39 -15.45 2.86
N THR A 194 1.28 -16.43 2.78
CA THR A 194 0.96 -17.81 2.42
C THR A 194 1.98 -18.77 3.03
N HIS A 195 1.58 -19.99 3.28
CA HIS A 195 2.47 -21.11 3.63
C HIS A 195 2.61 -22.10 2.47
N ASP A 196 1.98 -21.85 1.33
CA ASP A 196 2.00 -22.71 0.16
C ASP A 196 3.23 -22.41 -0.71
N LEU A 197 4.21 -23.34 -0.65
CA LEU A 197 5.45 -23.25 -1.42
C LEU A 197 5.24 -23.47 -2.93
N GLU A 198 4.20 -24.22 -3.32
CA GLU A 198 3.92 -24.45 -4.75
C GLU A 198 3.47 -23.18 -5.45
N LEU A 199 2.71 -22.34 -4.75
CA LEU A 199 2.32 -21.04 -5.27
C LEU A 199 3.55 -20.17 -5.61
N MET A 200 4.58 -20.19 -4.76
CA MET A 200 5.79 -19.41 -5.00
C MET A 200 6.59 -19.92 -6.19
N ARG A 201 6.61 -21.25 -6.42
CA ARG A 201 7.28 -21.85 -7.58
C ARG A 201 6.61 -21.48 -8.90
N ARG A 202 5.29 -21.28 -8.90
CA ARG A 202 4.51 -20.86 -10.09
C ARG A 202 4.79 -19.40 -10.46
N TYR A 203 5.23 -18.56 -9.51
CA TYR A 203 5.48 -17.12 -9.69
C TYR A 203 6.91 -16.74 -9.30
N PRO A 204 7.93 -17.20 -10.03
CA PRO A 204 9.35 -17.07 -9.66
C PRO A 204 9.85 -15.62 -9.70
N THR A 205 9.13 -14.71 -10.34
CA THR A 205 9.44 -13.27 -10.38
C THR A 205 8.93 -12.50 -9.16
N ALA A 206 8.06 -13.12 -8.35
CA ALA A 206 7.59 -12.50 -7.12
C ALA A 206 8.71 -12.53 -6.07
N ARG A 207 8.83 -11.42 -5.33
CA ARG A 207 9.74 -11.36 -4.18
C ARG A 207 9.23 -12.26 -3.07
N VAL A 208 10.13 -12.97 -2.40
CA VAL A 208 9.81 -13.83 -1.26
C VAL A 208 10.46 -13.25 0.00
N LEU A 209 9.63 -13.04 1.02
CA LEU A 209 10.02 -12.67 2.38
C LEU A 209 9.68 -13.85 3.28
N GLU A 210 10.67 -14.51 3.87
CA GLU A 210 10.44 -15.67 4.74
C GLU A 210 10.61 -15.30 6.21
N LEU A 211 9.57 -15.59 6.99
CA LEU A 211 9.60 -15.45 8.45
C LEU A 211 9.74 -16.79 9.12
N ASP A 212 10.69 -16.89 10.03
CA ASP A 212 10.83 -18.03 10.94
C ASP A 212 10.98 -17.54 12.39
N GLN A 213 10.14 -18.05 13.29
CA GLN A 213 10.09 -17.68 14.71
C GLN A 213 10.16 -16.17 14.98
N GLY A 214 9.48 -15.40 14.14
CA GLY A 214 9.42 -13.94 14.23
C GLY A 214 10.60 -13.20 13.59
N HIS A 215 11.61 -13.88 13.05
CA HIS A 215 12.74 -13.30 12.33
C HIS A 215 12.50 -13.33 10.82
N LEU A 216 12.98 -12.32 10.10
CA LEU A 216 13.10 -12.36 8.65
C LEU A 216 14.38 -13.14 8.29
N VAL A 217 14.23 -14.38 7.81
CA VAL A 217 15.35 -15.28 7.51
C VAL A 217 15.75 -15.28 6.04
N CYS A 218 14.84 -14.86 5.15
CA CYS A 218 15.11 -14.74 3.72
C CYS A 218 14.39 -13.53 3.15
N ASP A 219 15.06 -12.81 2.23
CA ASP A 219 14.51 -11.72 1.43
C ASP A 219 15.13 -11.80 0.02
N SER A 220 14.40 -12.37 -0.93
CA SER A 220 14.90 -12.57 -2.29
C SER A 220 15.13 -11.28 -3.08
N GLY A 221 14.57 -10.15 -2.62
CA GLY A 221 14.77 -8.84 -3.23
C GLY A 221 15.90 -8.01 -2.59
N ALA A 222 16.51 -8.47 -1.51
CA ALA A 222 17.59 -7.75 -0.83
C ALA A 222 18.86 -7.63 -1.71
N ILE A 223 19.14 -8.66 -2.51
CA ILE A 223 20.32 -8.72 -3.38
C ILE A 223 20.27 -7.65 -4.47
N GLU A 224 19.10 -7.40 -5.08
CA GLU A 224 18.94 -6.38 -6.13
C GLU A 224 19.18 -4.95 -5.64
N HIS A 225 18.90 -4.65 -4.37
CA HIS A 225 19.10 -3.32 -3.80
C HIS A 225 20.57 -3.03 -3.48
N VAL A 226 21.36 -4.04 -3.10
CA VAL A 226 22.80 -3.87 -2.84
C VAL A 226 23.55 -3.57 -4.14
N GLU A 227 23.19 -4.22 -5.26
CA GLU A 227 23.81 -3.95 -6.56
C GLU A 227 23.47 -2.56 -7.11
N ARG A 228 22.27 -2.05 -6.88
CA ARG A 228 21.88 -0.70 -7.34
C ARG A 228 22.55 0.41 -6.54
N ASP A 229 22.68 0.28 -5.22
CA ASP A 229 23.37 1.26 -4.37
C ASP A 229 24.88 1.29 -4.64
N GLN A 230 25.50 0.17 -5.01
CA GLN A 230 26.92 0.14 -5.37
C GLN A 230 27.18 0.65 -6.80
N GLY A 231 26.19 0.59 -7.71
CA GLY A 231 26.29 1.09 -9.08
C GLY A 231 26.19 2.62 -9.21
N GLU A 232 25.55 3.31 -8.25
CA GLU A 232 25.43 4.78 -8.29
C GLU A 232 26.60 5.52 -7.64
N SER A 233 27.42 4.86 -6.80
CA SER A 233 28.56 5.50 -6.12
C SER A 233 29.86 5.54 -6.95
N SER A 234 29.91 4.98 -8.17
CA SER A 234 31.11 4.89 -9.01
C SER A 234 31.04 5.65 -10.34
N ARG A 235 30.22 6.70 -10.45
CA ARG A 235 30.36 7.63 -11.58
C ARG A 235 31.37 8.70 -11.19
N PRO A 236 32.55 8.78 -11.86
CA PRO A 236 33.45 9.91 -11.66
C PRO A 236 32.74 11.18 -12.14
N GLY A 237 32.73 12.20 -11.30
CA GLY A 237 32.22 13.53 -11.63
C GLY A 237 32.89 14.07 -12.88
N PRO A 238 32.20 14.90 -13.68
CA PRO A 238 32.80 15.49 -14.86
C PRO A 238 34.02 16.35 -14.47
N ALA A 239 35.12 16.07 -15.15
CA ALA A 239 36.39 16.82 -14.99
C ALA A 239 36.14 18.30 -15.15
N ALA A 240 36.62 19.07 -14.19
CA ALA A 240 36.64 20.53 -14.23
C ALA A 240 37.45 21.01 -15.45
N SER A 241 36.81 21.77 -16.32
CA SER A 241 37.46 22.51 -17.40
C SER A 241 38.28 23.68 -16.82
N PRO A 242 39.49 23.99 -17.33
CA PRO A 242 40.28 25.07 -16.80
C PRO A 242 39.70 26.44 -17.20
N GLU A 243 39.68 27.36 -16.26
CA GLU A 243 39.36 28.79 -16.46
C GLU A 243 40.35 29.44 -17.43
N PRO A 244 39.92 30.31 -18.34
CA PRO A 244 40.84 31.25 -19.01
C PRO A 244 41.07 32.51 -18.18
N ALA A 245 42.31 32.92 -18.18
CA ALA A 245 42.88 34.05 -17.44
C ALA A 245 42.26 35.41 -17.79
N SER A 246 42.30 36.26 -16.79
CA SER A 246 41.92 37.66 -16.75
C SER A 246 42.59 38.56 -17.80
N GLU A 247 41.81 39.40 -18.43
CA GLU A 247 42.31 40.72 -18.90
C GLU A 247 41.48 41.84 -18.23
N ARG A 248 42.24 42.70 -17.54
CA ARG A 248 41.80 43.99 -17.02
C ARG A 248 41.65 44.98 -18.18
N ASN A 249 40.58 45.75 -18.22
CA ASN A 249 40.70 47.15 -18.54
C ASN A 249 39.51 47.98 -18.01
N SER A 250 39.93 49.09 -17.55
CA SER A 250 39.42 50.24 -16.84
C SER A 250 38.41 51.08 -17.64
N ALA A 251 37.69 51.83 -16.83
CA ALA A 251 37.24 53.22 -17.06
C ALA A 251 35.77 53.47 -17.44
N GLY A 252 35.15 54.31 -16.70
CA GLY A 252 34.25 55.39 -17.11
C GLY A 252 32.86 55.34 -16.49
N GLU A 253 32.65 56.01 -15.34
CA GLU A 253 31.82 57.21 -15.13
C GLU A 253 30.58 57.32 -16.04
N THR A 254 29.38 57.56 -15.56
CA THR A 254 28.79 58.67 -14.83
C THR A 254 27.29 58.50 -14.62
N ASN A 255 26.79 58.89 -13.46
CA ASN A 255 25.64 59.77 -13.17
C ASN A 255 24.29 59.55 -13.88
N SER A 256 23.23 59.47 -13.20
CA SER A 256 22.39 60.41 -12.50
C SER A 256 20.91 59.97 -12.45
N THR A 257 20.38 60.03 -11.30
CA THR A 257 19.24 60.82 -10.80
C THR A 257 17.79 60.53 -11.30
N SER A 258 17.03 60.49 -10.27
CA SER A 258 15.69 61.03 -9.98
C SER A 258 14.54 60.03 -10.19
N ALA A 259 13.84 59.67 -9.19
CA ALA A 259 12.98 60.35 -8.21
C ALA A 259 11.50 60.36 -8.65
N LEU A 260 10.68 60.06 -7.62
CA LEU A 260 9.28 60.45 -7.42
C LEU A 260 8.21 59.65 -8.19
N ASP A 261 7.13 59.32 -7.71
CA ASP A 261 6.37 59.54 -6.46
C ASP A 261 4.95 58.96 -6.68
N SER A 262 4.32 58.72 -5.59
CA SER A 262 2.91 58.91 -5.24
C SER A 262 1.90 57.80 -5.54
N THR A 263 1.46 57.21 -4.48
CA THR A 263 0.10 57.35 -3.84
C THR A 263 -1.10 56.70 -4.53
N GLY A 264 -1.83 55.95 -3.71
CA GLY A 264 -3.24 55.84 -3.84
C GLY A 264 -3.91 54.54 -3.37
N GLU A 265 -4.01 54.36 -2.05
CA GLU A 265 -5.18 53.71 -1.48
C GLU A 265 -6.39 54.62 -1.57
N PRO A 266 -7.62 54.15 -1.54
CA PRO A 266 -8.21 53.68 -0.29
C PRO A 266 -9.29 52.54 -0.42
N GLU A 267 -9.45 51.80 0.64
CA GLU A 267 -10.70 51.21 1.17
C GLU A 267 -11.83 52.25 1.45
N PRO A 268 -13.03 51.92 1.92
CA PRO A 268 -13.80 50.67 2.11
C PRO A 268 -15.30 50.79 1.76
N ALA A 269 -16.10 49.76 2.08
CA ALA A 269 -17.46 49.80 2.67
C ALA A 269 -18.34 48.66 2.19
N GLN A 270 -18.72 47.82 3.08
CA GLN A 270 -19.96 47.68 3.88
C GLN A 270 -21.15 46.98 3.23
N GLN A 271 -21.49 45.85 3.86
CA GLN A 271 -22.82 45.44 4.39
C GLN A 271 -24.00 45.21 3.42
N ARG A 272 -24.58 44.02 3.52
CA ARG A 272 -25.88 43.61 4.15
C ARG A 272 -26.33 42.27 3.61
N GLU A 273 -26.57 41.35 4.48
CA GLU A 273 -27.86 40.73 4.88
C GLU A 273 -28.90 40.53 3.72
N ILE A 274 -29.18 39.28 3.42
CA ILE A 274 -30.37 38.56 3.87
C ILE A 274 -30.03 37.06 3.87
#